data_561706ab6e25881ba63e6ceba6eebe4f
#
_entry.id   561706ab6e25881ba63e6ceba6eebe4f
#
_cell.length_a   1.000
_cell.length_b   1.000
_cell.length_c   1.000
_cell.angle_alpha   90.00
_cell.angle_beta   90.00
_cell.angle_gamma   90.00
#
_symmetry.space_group_name_H-M   'P 1'
#
loop_
_entity.id
_entity.type
_entity.pdbx_description
1 polymer ?
#
loop_
_entity_poly.entity_id
_entity_poly.type
_entity_poly.pdbx_seq_one_letter_code
_entity_poly.pdbx_strand_id
1 'polypeptide(L)'
;MSAMNDLPAQTLLVFDRDDWVYVVPSFEAAAVEFEAVDVADGTYEAFTLDGERVALTAPGGWRGPVLVEATGQRDMAALRERIRRSSGSPAPTPEELARLHLSR
;
A
#
# COMPACT_ATOMS: atom_id res chain seq x y z
N MET A 1 14.40 -15.26 18.41
CA MET A 1 13.77 -14.71 17.19
C MET A 1 12.31 -15.12 17.13
N SER A 2 11.54 -14.34 16.56
CA SER A 2 10.15 -14.69 16.45
C SER A 2 9.61 -14.31 15.08
N ALA A 3 9.14 -15.30 14.34
CA ALA A 3 8.49 -15.06 13.06
C ALA A 3 7.21 -14.25 13.24
N MET A 4 6.64 -14.19 14.44
CA MET A 4 5.44 -13.43 14.70
C MET A 4 5.64 -11.93 14.55
N ASN A 5 6.88 -11.45 14.65
CA ASN A 5 7.18 -10.04 14.50
C ASN A 5 7.60 -9.67 13.09
N ASP A 6 7.75 -10.66 12.23
CA ASP A 6 8.17 -10.41 10.85
C ASP A 6 6.97 -10.01 10.01
N LEU A 7 7.17 -9.00 9.19
CA LEU A 7 6.14 -8.59 8.24
C LEU A 7 6.23 -9.45 6.99
N PRO A 8 5.08 -9.77 6.35
CA PRO A 8 5.12 -10.46 5.07
C PRO A 8 5.97 -9.71 4.05
N ALA A 9 6.70 -10.47 3.24
CA ALA A 9 7.68 -9.90 2.29
C ALA A 9 7.03 -8.95 1.27
N GLN A 10 5.76 -9.19 0.94
CA GLN A 10 5.06 -8.38 -0.05
C GLN A 10 4.08 -7.39 0.57
N THR A 11 4.28 -7.02 1.83
CA THR A 11 3.41 -6.04 2.49
C THR A 11 3.40 -4.73 1.71
N LEU A 12 2.21 -4.20 1.50
CA LEU A 12 2.00 -2.93 0.81
C LEU A 12 1.34 -1.92 1.73
N LEU A 13 1.75 -0.67 1.55
CA LEU A 13 1.05 0.48 2.12
C LEU A 13 0.31 1.16 0.97
N VAL A 14 -1.00 1.26 1.09
CA VAL A 14 -1.86 1.85 0.06
C VAL A 14 -2.56 3.05 0.67
N PHE A 15 -2.49 4.20 -0.01
CA PHE A 15 -3.07 5.45 0.46
C PHE A 15 -4.16 5.90 -0.51
N ASP A 16 -5.29 6.35 0.02
CA ASP A 16 -6.34 6.92 -0.82
C ASP A 16 -6.26 8.45 -0.83
N ARG A 17 -7.22 9.09 -1.49
CA ARG A 17 -7.24 10.54 -1.65
C ARG A 17 -7.41 11.29 -0.34
N ASP A 18 -7.99 10.64 0.66
CA ASP A 18 -8.23 11.24 1.97
C ASP A 18 -7.11 10.93 2.95
N ASP A 19 -5.99 10.42 2.44
CA ASP A 19 -4.81 10.05 3.22
C ASP A 19 -5.04 8.92 4.22
N TRP A 20 -6.09 8.12 4.00
CA TRP A 20 -6.24 6.87 4.72
C TRP A 20 -5.21 5.86 4.23
N VAL A 21 -4.65 5.12 5.17
CA VAL A 21 -3.69 4.08 4.83
C VAL A 21 -4.33 2.70 5.01
N TYR A 22 -4.11 1.85 4.04
CA TYR A 22 -4.50 0.45 4.07
C TYR A 22 -3.23 -0.37 4.02
N VAL A 23 -3.09 -1.31 4.95
CA VAL A 23 -1.91 -2.18 4.98
C VAL A 23 -2.37 -3.58 4.58
N VAL A 24 -1.83 -4.09 3.48
CA VAL A 24 -2.21 -5.40 2.98
C VAL A 24 -0.97 -6.29 2.91
N PRO A 25 -1.13 -7.59 3.21
CA PRO A 25 0.04 -8.46 3.39
C PRO A 25 0.65 -8.98 2.10
N SER A 26 -0.01 -8.79 0.95
CA SER A 26 0.50 -9.33 -0.31
C SER A 26 -0.11 -8.60 -1.49
N PHE A 27 0.49 -8.78 -2.67
CA PHE A 27 -0.07 -8.27 -3.92
C PHE A 27 -1.42 -8.92 -4.21
N GLU A 28 -1.57 -10.21 -3.91
CA GLU A 28 -2.83 -10.90 -4.10
C GLU A 28 -3.93 -10.33 -3.21
N ALA A 29 -3.60 -10.05 -1.95
CA ALA A 29 -4.55 -9.45 -1.03
C ALA A 29 -4.99 -8.07 -1.52
N ALA A 30 -4.07 -7.29 -2.07
CA ALA A 30 -4.41 -5.98 -2.61
C ALA A 30 -5.37 -6.08 -3.78
N ALA A 31 -5.18 -7.07 -4.64
CA ALA A 31 -6.05 -7.26 -5.80
C ALA A 31 -7.50 -7.58 -5.39
N VAL A 32 -7.70 -8.17 -4.22
CA VAL A 32 -9.01 -8.51 -3.69
C VAL A 32 -9.59 -7.38 -2.85
N GLU A 33 -8.74 -6.67 -2.13
CA GLU A 33 -9.15 -5.63 -1.18
C GLU A 33 -9.79 -4.43 -1.86
N PHE A 34 -9.25 -4.01 -3.00
CA PHE A 34 -9.65 -2.75 -3.63
C PHE A 34 -10.55 -3.00 -4.83
N GLU A 35 -11.59 -2.18 -4.94
CA GLU A 35 -12.56 -2.31 -6.01
C GLU A 35 -12.02 -1.73 -7.31
N ALA A 36 -12.32 -2.40 -8.41
CA ALA A 36 -11.81 -1.98 -9.72
C ALA A 36 -12.27 -0.57 -10.09
N VAL A 37 -13.46 -0.16 -9.68
CA VAL A 37 -13.96 1.18 -9.99
C VAL A 37 -13.08 2.25 -9.34
N ASP A 38 -12.68 2.06 -8.10
CA ASP A 38 -11.83 3.02 -7.40
C ASP A 38 -10.41 3.01 -7.96
N VAL A 39 -9.91 1.83 -8.32
CA VAL A 39 -8.59 1.70 -8.93
C VAL A 39 -8.57 2.40 -10.29
N ALA A 40 -9.61 2.20 -11.10
CA ALA A 40 -9.72 2.84 -12.41
C ALA A 40 -9.75 4.36 -12.31
N ASP A 41 -10.32 4.88 -11.22
CA ASP A 41 -10.37 6.33 -11.00
C ASP A 41 -9.06 6.92 -10.46
N GLY A 42 -8.05 6.09 -10.25
CA GLY A 42 -6.77 6.57 -9.74
C GLY A 42 -6.82 7.01 -8.28
N THR A 43 -7.70 6.39 -7.49
CA THR A 43 -7.90 6.74 -6.10
C THR A 43 -6.69 6.42 -5.23
N TYR A 44 -5.94 5.39 -5.59
CA TYR A 44 -4.92 4.82 -4.71
C TYR A 44 -3.50 5.03 -5.18
N GLU A 45 -2.60 5.20 -4.22
CA GLU A 45 -1.16 5.20 -4.44
C GLU A 45 -0.55 4.18 -3.51
N ALA A 46 0.25 3.25 -4.05
CA ALA A 46 0.74 2.11 -3.30
C ALA A 46 2.26 2.02 -3.33
N PHE A 47 2.82 1.53 -2.21
CA PHE A 47 4.27 1.37 -2.06
C PHE A 47 4.55 0.08 -1.30
N THR A 48 5.72 -0.51 -1.56
CA THR A 48 6.28 -1.52 -0.67
C THR A 48 6.89 -0.82 0.55
N LEU A 49 7.30 -1.59 1.54
CA LEU A 49 7.88 -1.01 2.76
C LEU A 49 9.22 -0.34 2.50
N ASP A 50 9.93 -0.70 1.44
CA ASP A 50 11.20 -0.07 1.09
C ASP A 50 11.04 1.04 0.05
N GLY A 51 9.82 1.47 -0.20
CA GLY A 51 9.55 2.64 -1.01
C GLY A 51 9.39 2.40 -2.49
N GLU A 52 9.34 1.15 -2.92
CA GLU A 52 9.09 0.88 -4.34
C GLU A 52 7.62 1.16 -4.66
N ARG A 53 7.38 1.91 -5.72
CA ARG A 53 6.01 2.17 -6.17
C ARG A 53 5.40 0.90 -6.75
N VAL A 54 4.14 0.68 -6.42
CA VAL A 54 3.37 -0.47 -6.89
C VAL A 54 2.18 0.06 -7.67
N ALA A 55 2.00 -0.43 -8.89
CA ALA A 55 0.90 0.00 -9.73
C ALA A 55 -0.34 -0.84 -9.46
N LEU A 56 -1.44 -0.15 -9.18
CA LEU A 56 -2.77 -0.74 -9.10
C LEU A 56 -3.51 -0.30 -10.36
N THR A 57 -3.90 -1.25 -11.19
CA THR A 57 -4.60 -0.94 -12.45
C THR A 57 -5.85 -1.79 -12.61
N ALA A 58 -6.81 -1.26 -13.34
CA ALA A 58 -8.03 -1.97 -13.66
C ALA A 58 -8.28 -1.83 -15.16
N PRO A 59 -7.53 -2.56 -16.00
CA PRO A 59 -7.59 -2.37 -17.45
C PRO A 59 -8.94 -2.72 -18.05
N GLY A 60 -9.72 -3.59 -17.42
CA GLY A 60 -11.08 -3.92 -17.84
C GLY A 60 -12.14 -3.00 -17.25
N GLY A 61 -11.73 -1.91 -16.60
CA GLY A 61 -12.65 -1.01 -15.93
C GLY A 61 -13.26 -1.65 -14.70
N TRP A 62 -14.40 -1.16 -14.30
CA TRP A 62 -15.02 -1.58 -13.04
C TRP A 62 -15.49 -3.04 -13.03
N ARG A 63 -15.59 -3.66 -14.19
CA ARG A 63 -16.01 -5.07 -14.31
C ARG A 63 -14.85 -6.06 -14.35
N GLY A 64 -13.64 -5.55 -14.55
CA GLY A 64 -12.47 -6.40 -14.72
C GLY A 64 -11.73 -6.60 -13.40
N PRO A 65 -10.65 -7.36 -13.46
CA PRO A 65 -9.81 -7.57 -12.28
C PRO A 65 -8.96 -6.35 -11.96
N VAL A 66 -8.52 -6.27 -10.71
CA VAL A 66 -7.48 -5.33 -10.30
C VAL A 66 -6.14 -6.04 -10.44
N LEU A 67 -5.23 -5.41 -11.15
CA LEU A 67 -3.87 -5.91 -11.30
C LEU A 67 -2.93 -5.13 -10.39
N VAL A 68 -2.01 -5.81 -9.74
CA VAL A 68 -1.09 -5.23 -8.77
C VAL A 68 0.31 -5.62 -9.19
N GLU A 69 1.13 -4.62 -9.55
CA GLU A 69 2.45 -4.91 -10.12
C GLU A 69 3.51 -3.96 -9.56
N ALA A 70 4.68 -4.51 -9.22
CA ALA A 70 5.83 -3.70 -8.86
C ALA A 70 6.31 -2.94 -10.09
N THR A 71 6.68 -1.67 -9.90
CA THR A 71 7.11 -0.83 -11.01
C THR A 71 8.62 -0.78 -11.20
N GLY A 72 9.38 -1.21 -10.20
CA GLY A 72 10.82 -1.04 -10.21
C GLY A 72 11.28 0.36 -9.87
N GLN A 73 10.36 1.28 -9.63
CA GLN A 73 10.70 2.67 -9.28
C GLN A 73 10.60 2.87 -7.78
N ARG A 74 11.70 3.30 -7.19
CA ARG A 74 11.77 3.54 -5.77
C ARG A 74 11.66 5.03 -5.47
N ASP A 75 10.79 5.39 -4.54
CA ASP A 75 10.56 6.78 -4.16
C ASP A 75 10.22 6.85 -2.68
N MET A 76 11.23 6.67 -1.86
CA MET A 76 11.05 6.66 -0.41
C MET A 76 10.58 8.01 0.09
N ALA A 77 10.99 9.11 -0.55
CA ALA A 77 10.56 10.44 -0.14
C ALA A 77 9.04 10.59 -0.30
N ALA A 78 8.49 10.09 -1.40
CA ALA A 78 7.04 10.14 -1.61
C ALA A 78 6.31 9.28 -0.58
N LEU A 79 6.83 8.10 -0.27
CA LEU A 79 6.24 7.24 0.74
C LEU A 79 6.22 7.93 2.11
N ARG A 80 7.34 8.52 2.51
CA ARG A 80 7.41 9.22 3.79
C ARG A 80 6.44 10.38 3.87
N GLU A 81 6.28 11.11 2.78
CA GLU A 81 5.33 12.22 2.74
C GLU A 81 3.90 11.72 2.90
N ARG A 82 3.55 10.61 2.25
CA ARG A 82 2.22 10.02 2.42
C ARG A 82 1.98 9.58 3.86
N ILE A 83 2.97 8.95 4.47
CA ILE A 83 2.85 8.52 5.87
C ILE A 83 2.66 9.73 6.77
N ARG A 84 3.43 10.80 6.54
CA ARG A 84 3.29 12.01 7.34
C ARG A 84 1.88 12.60 7.24
N ARG A 85 1.33 12.65 6.03
CA ARG A 85 -0.02 13.18 5.83
C ARG A 85 -1.08 12.30 6.47
N SER A 86 -0.85 11.00 6.48
CA SER A 86 -1.80 10.05 7.06
C SER A 86 -1.73 10.02 8.60
N SER A 87 -0.53 10.13 9.16
CA SER A 87 -0.29 9.86 10.58
C SER A 87 0.13 11.08 11.39
N GLY A 88 0.48 12.16 10.72
CA GLY A 88 0.96 13.36 11.41
C GLY A 88 2.44 13.26 11.79
N SER A 89 2.84 14.08 12.75
CA SER A 89 4.24 14.19 13.15
C SER A 89 4.35 13.95 14.67
N PRO A 90 5.29 13.13 15.14
CA PRO A 90 6.30 12.42 14.34
C PRO A 90 5.67 11.23 13.59
N ALA A 91 6.09 11.07 12.33
CA ALA A 91 5.55 10.00 11.50
C ALA A 91 6.24 8.68 11.82
N PRO A 92 5.50 7.55 11.82
CA PRO A 92 6.15 6.25 11.98
C PRO A 92 6.94 5.88 10.74
N THR A 93 7.86 4.92 10.89
CA THR A 93 8.50 4.32 9.73
C THR A 93 7.48 3.45 8.98
N PRO A 94 7.75 3.09 7.71
CA PRO A 94 6.84 2.17 7.00
C PRO A 94 6.60 0.88 7.75
N GLU A 95 7.66 0.29 8.33
CA GLU A 95 7.55 -0.95 9.09
C GLU A 95 6.72 -0.78 10.36
N GLU A 96 6.92 0.32 11.07
CA GLU A 96 6.12 0.60 12.27
C GLU A 96 4.65 0.74 11.94
N LEU A 97 4.36 1.47 10.87
CA LEU A 97 2.97 1.67 10.43
C LEU A 97 2.33 0.34 10.03
N ALA A 98 3.07 -0.48 9.29
CA ALA A 98 2.57 -1.79 8.88
C ALA A 98 2.28 -2.68 10.07
N ARG A 99 3.18 -2.72 11.06
CA ARG A 99 2.97 -3.54 12.25
C ARG A 99 1.76 -3.10 13.04
N LEU A 100 1.55 -1.79 13.15
CA LEU A 100 0.38 -1.26 13.85
C LEU A 100 -0.93 -1.78 13.24
N HIS A 101 -1.00 -1.84 11.92
CA HIS A 101 -2.24 -2.22 11.25
C HIS A 101 -2.41 -3.73 11.14
N LEU A 102 -1.34 -4.47 10.91
CA LEU A 102 -1.42 -5.92 10.73
C LEU A 102 -1.52 -6.68 12.04
N SER A 103 -1.17 -6.06 13.16
CA SER A 103 -1.23 -6.72 14.47
C SER A 103 -2.60 -6.66 15.13
N ARG A 104 -3.56 -6.06 14.50
CA ARG A 104 -4.91 -5.96 15.05
C ARG A 104 -5.72 -7.20 14.86
#